data_98eb54d079893ff68570e53d53654677
#
_entry.id   98eb54d079893ff68570e53d53654677
#
_cell.length_a   1.000
_cell.length_b   1.000
_cell.length_c   1.000
_cell.angle_alpha   90.00
_cell.angle_beta   90.00
_cell.angle_gamma   90.00
#
_symmetry.space_group_name_H-M   'P 1'
#
loop_
_entity.id
_entity.type
_entity.pdbx_description
1 polymer ?
#
loop_
_entity_poly.entity_id
_entity_poly.type
_entity_poly.pdbx_seq_one_letter_code
_entity_poly.pdbx_strand_id
1 'polypeptide(L)'
;KKYNFHFILSYDCNLRCIYCYEDPILNGSHCLPKAKISKEYVDKAFEIIAEKKKEGLCSKTIALYGGEPFLANNYDMICYITKKGKELGFSFSVISNGYDIDKYLDFLKDNKIFSFQITLDGISDIQNTRKPHWKNKDSFEKITSNIDHLLKLGFYVVIRINLDYYTLSRIDQLLLFFKERGWCNYENFEAYYALLRKDVVVKDETYKVVKKRLSQVELFKAYYRHKEEGRLDQKIKCQDYGTYRFLKSLITGHILPYKGSFCGSQTGNIIFDPLGDLYSCWDVVGMPEYSIGKYMPTLEFDEIKFKKWFYSDLNESFKCSNCKYVLTCGGGCVIASLRDIGAIQFGNCNNYPKLFNNMVKVVYDECVKNSIENG
;
A
#
# COMPACT_ATOMS: atom_id res chain seq x y z
N LYS A 1 6.60 9.63 17.07
CA LYS A 1 6.80 8.62 16.02
C LYS A 1 6.29 7.29 16.56
N LYS A 2 5.58 6.49 15.73
CA LYS A 2 5.09 5.16 16.10
C LYS A 2 5.75 4.11 15.24
N TYR A 3 6.21 3.02 15.84
CA TYR A 3 6.69 1.86 15.11
C TYR A 3 5.52 1.14 14.43
N ASN A 4 5.71 0.79 13.17
CA ASN A 4 4.79 -0.03 12.40
C ASN A 4 5.53 -1.29 11.99
N PHE A 5 5.02 -2.45 12.37
CA PHE A 5 5.67 -3.72 12.11
C PHE A 5 5.06 -4.42 10.90
N HIS A 6 5.93 -5.01 10.11
CA HIS A 6 5.56 -5.66 8.87
C HIS A 6 6.33 -6.97 8.73
N PHE A 7 5.67 -8.02 8.27
CA PHE A 7 6.31 -9.29 7.95
C PHE A 7 6.26 -9.56 6.45
N ILE A 8 7.41 -9.91 5.89
CA ILE A 8 7.54 -10.56 4.59
C ILE A 8 7.72 -12.05 4.86
N LEU A 9 6.70 -12.85 4.58
CA LEU A 9 6.75 -14.29 4.87
C LEU A 9 7.65 -15.03 3.91
N SER A 10 7.61 -14.64 2.65
CA SER A 10 8.46 -15.12 1.56
C SER A 10 8.40 -14.15 0.39
N TYR A 11 9.31 -14.31 -0.55
CA TYR A 11 9.26 -13.61 -1.83
C TYR A 11 8.46 -14.38 -2.91
N ASP A 12 7.90 -15.55 -2.57
CA ASP A 12 7.09 -16.34 -3.49
C ASP A 12 5.74 -15.67 -3.75
N CYS A 13 5.28 -15.77 -5.01
CA CYS A 13 3.96 -15.28 -5.43
C CYS A 13 3.35 -16.22 -6.47
N ASN A 14 2.04 -16.40 -6.44
CA ASN A 14 1.28 -17.20 -7.41
C ASN A 14 0.79 -16.38 -8.62
N LEU A 15 0.97 -15.06 -8.63
CA LEU A 15 0.72 -14.22 -9.81
C LEU A 15 2.02 -13.75 -10.45
N ARG A 16 1.93 -13.33 -11.73
CA ARG A 16 3.01 -12.72 -12.51
C ARG A 16 2.56 -11.37 -13.04
N CYS A 17 2.45 -10.40 -12.10
CA CYS A 17 2.02 -9.05 -12.45
C CYS A 17 3.04 -8.38 -13.37
N ILE A 18 2.58 -7.84 -14.51
CA ILE A 18 3.45 -7.19 -15.51
C ILE A 18 4.17 -5.93 -14.98
N TYR A 19 3.75 -5.41 -13.83
CA TYR A 19 4.29 -4.22 -13.17
C TYR A 19 4.76 -4.51 -11.75
N CYS A 20 5.11 -5.75 -11.42
CA CYS A 20 5.56 -6.10 -10.07
C CYS A 20 6.90 -5.43 -9.77
N TYR A 21 6.96 -4.69 -8.66
CA TYR A 21 8.22 -4.05 -8.24
C TYR A 21 9.21 -5.06 -7.63
N GLU A 22 8.74 -6.22 -7.19
CA GLU A 22 9.54 -7.36 -6.73
C GLU A 22 10.02 -8.26 -7.88
N ASP A 23 9.65 -7.95 -9.12
CA ASP A 23 9.97 -8.76 -10.28
C ASP A 23 11.49 -9.03 -10.48
N PRO A 24 12.41 -8.10 -10.22
CA PRO A 24 13.84 -8.38 -10.22
C PRO A 24 14.24 -9.48 -9.23
N ILE A 25 13.53 -9.58 -8.11
CA ILE A 25 13.72 -10.60 -7.07
C ILE A 25 13.10 -11.93 -7.52
N LEU A 26 11.90 -11.88 -8.11
CA LEU A 26 11.13 -13.05 -8.52
C LEU A 26 11.67 -13.71 -9.79
N ASN A 27 12.24 -12.95 -10.72
CA ASN A 27 12.64 -13.40 -12.06
C ASN A 27 14.15 -13.39 -12.30
N GLY A 28 14.97 -13.21 -11.27
CA GLY A 28 16.37 -13.63 -11.35
C GLY A 28 17.41 -12.60 -11.76
N SER A 29 17.14 -11.31 -11.79
CA SER A 29 18.21 -10.30 -11.88
C SER A 29 18.91 -10.05 -10.54
N HIS A 30 18.24 -10.39 -9.43
CA HIS A 30 18.81 -10.57 -8.10
C HIS A 30 18.30 -11.90 -7.58
N CYS A 31 19.05 -12.98 -7.79
CA CYS A 31 18.71 -14.31 -7.27
C CYS A 31 18.80 -14.32 -5.75
N LEU A 32 17.77 -13.79 -5.07
CA LEU A 32 17.60 -14.11 -3.68
C LEU A 32 17.20 -15.58 -3.56
N PRO A 33 17.75 -16.32 -2.60
CA PRO A 33 17.33 -17.69 -2.36
C PRO A 33 15.83 -17.66 -2.07
N LYS A 34 15.12 -18.71 -2.48
CA LYS A 34 13.72 -18.92 -2.13
C LYS A 34 13.62 -19.08 -0.61
N ALA A 35 13.63 -17.96 0.08
CA ALA A 35 13.59 -17.91 1.54
C ALA A 35 12.15 -17.79 2.01
N LYS A 36 11.85 -18.56 3.05
CA LYS A 36 10.63 -18.42 3.84
C LYS A 36 11.01 -18.11 5.28
N ILE A 37 10.26 -17.24 5.91
CA ILE A 37 10.46 -16.93 7.32
C ILE A 37 10.26 -18.20 8.16
N SER A 38 11.17 -18.48 9.09
CA SER A 38 11.05 -19.60 10.02
C SER A 38 10.35 -19.18 11.32
N LYS A 39 9.92 -20.16 12.13
CA LYS A 39 9.34 -19.87 13.45
C LYS A 39 10.34 -19.15 14.35
N GLU A 40 11.61 -19.53 14.32
CA GLU A 40 12.70 -18.89 15.07
C GLU A 40 12.80 -17.39 14.70
N TYR A 41 12.72 -17.07 13.41
CA TYR A 41 12.74 -15.68 12.92
C TYR A 41 11.51 -14.91 13.40
N VAL A 42 10.35 -15.53 13.35
CA VAL A 42 9.11 -14.94 13.88
C VAL A 42 9.22 -14.70 15.39
N ASP A 43 9.78 -15.66 16.14
CA ASP A 43 9.97 -15.51 17.60
C ASP A 43 10.86 -14.31 17.90
N LYS A 44 11.99 -14.19 17.20
CA LYS A 44 12.91 -13.06 17.36
C LYS A 44 12.26 -11.73 17.01
N ALA A 45 11.49 -11.68 15.91
CA ALA A 45 10.75 -10.49 15.55
C ALA A 45 9.73 -10.09 16.63
N PHE A 46 9.02 -11.06 17.23
CA PHE A 46 8.07 -10.77 18.30
C PHE A 46 8.72 -10.37 19.63
N GLU A 47 9.95 -10.80 19.92
CA GLU A 47 10.73 -10.26 21.05
C GLU A 47 10.94 -8.74 20.87
N ILE A 48 11.40 -8.33 19.67
CA ILE A 48 11.61 -6.92 19.33
C ILE A 48 10.29 -6.13 19.38
N ILE A 49 9.20 -6.68 18.84
CA ILE A 49 7.88 -6.08 18.87
C ILE A 49 7.40 -5.87 20.32
N ALA A 50 7.61 -6.87 21.19
CA ALA A 50 7.21 -6.79 22.59
C ALA A 50 7.99 -5.71 23.36
N GLU A 51 9.30 -5.56 23.12
CA GLU A 51 10.10 -4.48 23.68
C GLU A 51 9.58 -3.11 23.24
N LYS A 52 9.40 -2.90 21.94
CA LYS A 52 8.88 -1.64 21.39
C LYS A 52 7.47 -1.32 21.84
N LYS A 53 6.65 -2.34 22.09
CA LYS A 53 5.32 -2.15 22.67
C LYS A 53 5.36 -1.64 24.10
N LYS A 54 6.31 -2.08 24.92
CA LYS A 54 6.49 -1.57 26.30
C LYS A 54 6.81 -0.08 26.31
N GLU A 55 7.50 0.42 25.29
CA GLU A 55 7.78 1.85 25.10
C GLU A 55 6.53 2.69 24.76
N GLY A 56 5.37 2.06 24.48
CA GLY A 56 4.11 2.74 24.19
C GLY A 56 4.03 3.38 22.78
N LEU A 57 5.02 3.17 21.93
CA LEU A 57 5.19 3.84 20.65
C LEU A 57 4.85 2.95 19.44
N CYS A 58 3.95 1.97 19.60
CA CYS A 58 3.60 1.03 18.52
C CYS A 58 2.23 1.31 17.89
N SER A 59 2.10 1.00 16.61
CA SER A 59 0.81 0.77 15.96
C SER A 59 0.10 -0.42 16.63
N LYS A 60 -1.22 -0.46 16.55
CA LYS A 60 -2.02 -1.61 17.02
C LYS A 60 -2.15 -2.71 15.96
N THR A 61 -1.57 -2.51 14.79
CA THR A 61 -1.72 -3.40 13.64
C THR A 61 -0.35 -3.83 13.12
N ILE A 62 -0.20 -5.12 12.85
CA ILE A 62 0.92 -5.71 12.13
C ILE A 62 0.51 -5.91 10.68
N ALA A 63 1.37 -5.53 9.73
CA ALA A 63 1.09 -5.74 8.31
C ALA A 63 1.76 -7.01 7.79
N LEU A 64 1.03 -7.76 6.96
CA LEU A 64 1.53 -8.92 6.22
C LEU A 64 1.61 -8.53 4.74
N TYR A 65 2.79 -8.71 4.16
CA TYR A 65 3.08 -8.27 2.80
C TYR A 65 4.24 -9.07 2.17
N GLY A 66 4.66 -8.69 0.94
CA GLY A 66 5.76 -9.28 0.18
C GLY A 66 5.31 -10.52 -0.60
N GLY A 67 5.82 -10.77 -1.80
CA GLY A 67 5.32 -11.81 -2.69
C GLY A 67 3.80 -11.91 -2.66
N GLU A 68 3.32 -13.02 -2.10
CA GLU A 68 1.93 -13.17 -1.65
C GLU A 68 1.91 -13.77 -0.24
N PRO A 69 1.46 -13.03 0.79
CA PRO A 69 1.45 -13.57 2.16
C PRO A 69 0.47 -14.73 2.33
N PHE A 70 -0.69 -14.70 1.65
CA PHE A 70 -1.73 -15.72 1.74
C PHE A 70 -1.58 -16.84 0.70
N LEU A 71 -0.35 -17.24 0.35
CA LEU A 71 -0.12 -18.48 -0.39
C LEU A 71 -0.58 -19.69 0.44
N ALA A 72 -1.16 -20.69 -0.22
CA ALA A 72 -1.61 -21.92 0.44
C ALA A 72 -0.50 -22.57 1.31
N ASN A 73 0.77 -22.46 0.90
CA ASN A 73 1.91 -23.03 1.62
C ASN A 73 2.44 -22.15 2.76
N ASN A 74 1.85 -20.99 3.01
CA ASN A 74 2.16 -20.12 4.16
C ASN A 74 1.16 -20.30 5.32
N TYR A 75 0.18 -21.21 5.20
CA TYR A 75 -0.92 -21.38 6.14
C TYR A 75 -0.43 -21.52 7.61
N ASP A 76 0.47 -22.47 7.87
CA ASP A 76 0.96 -22.72 9.23
C ASP A 76 1.70 -21.52 9.83
N MET A 77 2.42 -20.79 8.97
CA MET A 77 3.15 -19.61 9.40
C MET A 77 2.20 -18.43 9.68
N ILE A 78 1.16 -18.25 8.89
CA ILE A 78 0.10 -17.26 9.18
C ILE A 78 -0.58 -17.58 10.51
N CYS A 79 -0.94 -18.86 10.76
CA CYS A 79 -1.50 -19.29 12.04
C CYS A 79 -0.56 -18.97 13.21
N TYR A 80 0.74 -19.24 13.04
CA TYR A 80 1.74 -18.99 14.07
C TYR A 80 1.92 -17.50 14.39
N ILE A 81 2.09 -16.67 13.37
CA ILE A 81 2.20 -15.21 13.52
C ILE A 81 0.93 -14.63 14.15
N THR A 82 -0.25 -15.12 13.71
CA THR A 82 -1.53 -14.67 14.23
C THR A 82 -1.66 -14.96 15.73
N LYS A 83 -1.30 -16.17 16.17
CA LYS A 83 -1.31 -16.54 17.59
C LYS A 83 -0.47 -15.56 18.42
N LYS A 84 0.80 -15.34 18.03
CA LYS A 84 1.70 -14.42 18.73
C LYS A 84 1.21 -12.96 18.72
N GLY A 85 0.69 -12.50 17.60
CA GLY A 85 0.14 -11.16 17.51
C GLY A 85 -1.09 -10.96 18.39
N LYS A 86 -2.00 -11.96 18.47
CA LYS A 86 -3.16 -11.94 19.38
C LYS A 86 -2.74 -11.87 20.84
N GLU A 87 -1.75 -12.66 21.25
CA GLU A 87 -1.21 -12.66 22.64
C GLU A 87 -0.69 -11.27 23.03
N LEU A 88 -0.18 -10.51 22.07
CA LEU A 88 0.24 -9.12 22.26
C LEU A 88 -0.85 -8.09 21.93
N GLY A 89 -2.08 -8.49 21.60
CA GLY A 89 -3.21 -7.59 21.34
C GLY A 89 -3.11 -6.81 20.01
N PHE A 90 -2.44 -7.39 19.00
CA PHE A 90 -2.40 -6.83 17.66
C PHE A 90 -3.55 -7.36 16.78
N SER A 91 -4.01 -6.49 15.87
CA SER A 91 -4.75 -6.86 14.67
C SER A 91 -3.81 -6.96 13.46
N PHE A 92 -4.32 -7.41 12.31
CA PHE A 92 -3.52 -7.59 11.12
C PHE A 92 -4.10 -6.83 9.92
N SER A 93 -3.25 -6.18 9.14
CA SER A 93 -3.57 -5.69 7.82
C SER A 93 -2.82 -6.52 6.77
N VAL A 94 -3.53 -6.94 5.74
CA VAL A 94 -2.97 -7.82 4.71
C VAL A 94 -3.02 -7.11 3.37
N ILE A 95 -1.87 -7.03 2.70
CA ILE A 95 -1.81 -6.62 1.30
C ILE A 95 -1.62 -7.90 0.49
N SER A 96 -2.67 -8.30 -0.19
CA SER A 96 -2.75 -9.59 -0.89
C SER A 96 -3.22 -9.42 -2.33
N ASN A 97 -2.85 -10.36 -3.17
CA ASN A 97 -3.43 -10.49 -4.49
C ASN A 97 -4.85 -11.14 -4.48
N GLY A 98 -5.24 -11.74 -3.36
CA GLY A 98 -6.57 -12.30 -3.14
C GLY A 98 -6.79 -13.71 -3.69
N TYR A 99 -5.81 -14.34 -4.34
CA TYR A 99 -6.03 -15.56 -5.12
C TYR A 99 -6.26 -16.82 -4.26
N ASP A 100 -5.46 -17.05 -3.21
CA ASP A 100 -5.53 -18.25 -2.37
C ASP A 100 -6.30 -18.05 -1.05
N ILE A 101 -7.04 -16.96 -0.88
CA ILE A 101 -7.79 -16.65 0.35
C ILE A 101 -8.81 -17.75 0.69
N ASP A 102 -9.37 -18.43 -0.32
CA ASP A 102 -10.27 -19.57 -0.12
C ASP A 102 -9.66 -20.68 0.78
N LYS A 103 -8.33 -20.83 0.77
CA LYS A 103 -7.62 -21.81 1.60
C LYS A 103 -7.59 -21.45 3.09
N TYR A 104 -7.93 -20.22 3.42
CA TYR A 104 -7.88 -19.66 4.77
C TYR A 104 -9.26 -19.36 5.39
N LEU A 105 -10.36 -19.62 4.69
CA LEU A 105 -11.68 -19.18 5.11
C LEU A 105 -12.08 -19.71 6.49
N ASP A 106 -11.79 -20.98 6.79
CA ASP A 106 -12.10 -21.55 8.11
C ASP A 106 -11.26 -20.91 9.21
N PHE A 107 -9.95 -20.76 9.00
CA PHE A 107 -9.08 -20.03 9.90
C PHE A 107 -9.55 -18.58 10.13
N LEU A 108 -9.96 -17.89 9.06
CA LEU A 108 -10.43 -16.50 9.13
C LEU A 108 -11.76 -16.36 9.89
N LYS A 109 -12.68 -17.34 9.80
CA LYS A 109 -13.92 -17.33 10.59
C LYS A 109 -13.66 -17.20 12.09
N ASP A 110 -12.61 -17.85 12.58
CA ASP A 110 -12.24 -17.87 14.00
C ASP A 110 -11.30 -16.72 14.38
N ASN A 111 -10.82 -15.96 13.41
CA ASN A 111 -9.84 -14.89 13.61
C ASN A 111 -10.29 -13.58 12.92
N LYS A 112 -11.27 -12.89 13.51
CA LYS A 112 -11.85 -11.62 12.99
C LYS A 112 -10.97 -10.38 13.18
N ILE A 113 -9.67 -10.54 13.26
CA ILE A 113 -8.69 -9.47 13.50
C ILE A 113 -7.95 -9.02 12.24
N PHE A 114 -8.40 -9.46 11.06
CA PHE A 114 -7.80 -9.12 9.77
C PHE A 114 -8.58 -8.03 9.04
N SER A 115 -7.83 -7.24 8.26
CA SER A 115 -8.35 -6.38 7.20
C SER A 115 -7.53 -6.62 5.93
N PHE A 116 -8.15 -6.48 4.76
CA PHE A 116 -7.52 -6.85 3.49
C PHE A 116 -7.48 -5.67 2.53
N GLN A 117 -6.31 -5.42 1.93
CA GLN A 117 -6.20 -4.65 0.71
C GLN A 117 -5.92 -5.62 -0.44
N ILE A 118 -6.82 -5.66 -1.42
CA ILE A 118 -6.70 -6.51 -2.60
C ILE A 118 -6.60 -5.64 -3.84
N THR A 119 -5.73 -6.01 -4.79
CA THR A 119 -5.58 -5.25 -6.03
C THR A 119 -6.41 -5.85 -7.15
N LEU A 120 -7.30 -5.03 -7.74
CA LEU A 120 -8.11 -5.37 -8.89
C LEU A 120 -8.07 -4.23 -9.91
N ASP A 121 -7.39 -4.42 -11.03
CA ASP A 121 -7.07 -3.34 -11.98
C ASP A 121 -8.13 -3.13 -13.07
N GLY A 122 -9.05 -4.07 -13.23
CA GLY A 122 -10.12 -4.05 -14.22
C GLY A 122 -10.94 -5.33 -14.17
N ILE A 123 -11.86 -5.50 -15.13
CA ILE A 123 -12.59 -6.75 -15.34
C ILE A 123 -11.66 -7.85 -15.89
N SER A 124 -12.19 -9.02 -16.18
CA SER A 124 -11.43 -10.25 -16.46
C SER A 124 -10.33 -10.09 -17.51
N ASP A 125 -10.59 -9.44 -18.64
CA ASP A 125 -9.61 -9.25 -19.71
C ASP A 125 -8.42 -8.38 -19.28
N ILE A 126 -8.66 -7.32 -18.52
CA ILE A 126 -7.61 -6.46 -17.97
C ILE A 126 -6.88 -7.17 -16.84
N GLN A 127 -7.62 -7.71 -15.87
CA GLN A 127 -7.04 -8.33 -14.68
C GLN A 127 -6.16 -9.53 -15.06
N ASN A 128 -6.66 -10.42 -15.90
CA ASN A 128 -5.95 -11.63 -16.30
C ASN A 128 -4.70 -11.35 -17.15
N THR A 129 -4.72 -10.28 -17.93
CA THR A 129 -3.54 -9.84 -18.70
C THR A 129 -2.50 -9.15 -17.80
N ARG A 130 -2.94 -8.32 -16.87
CA ARG A 130 -2.02 -7.55 -16.01
C ARG A 130 -1.48 -8.35 -14.83
N LYS A 131 -2.29 -9.28 -14.32
CA LYS A 131 -1.99 -10.09 -13.12
C LYS A 131 -2.31 -11.57 -13.36
N PRO A 132 -1.70 -12.21 -14.38
CA PRO A 132 -1.97 -13.60 -14.69
C PRO A 132 -1.50 -14.52 -13.56
N HIS A 133 -2.31 -15.54 -13.25
CA HIS A 133 -1.83 -16.64 -12.42
C HIS A 133 -0.78 -17.45 -13.19
N TRP A 134 0.30 -17.84 -12.53
CA TRP A 134 1.47 -18.40 -13.19
C TRP A 134 1.20 -19.70 -13.98
N LYS A 135 0.21 -20.50 -13.57
CA LYS A 135 -0.24 -21.72 -14.29
C LYS A 135 -1.41 -21.44 -15.22
N ASN A 136 -2.54 -21.00 -14.65
CA ASN A 136 -3.84 -21.01 -15.33
C ASN A 136 -4.09 -19.73 -16.15
N LYS A 137 -3.25 -18.70 -16.00
CA LYS A 137 -3.40 -17.37 -16.58
C LYS A 137 -4.63 -16.60 -16.09
N ASP A 138 -5.67 -17.27 -15.62
CA ASP A 138 -6.87 -16.66 -15.04
C ASP A 138 -6.65 -16.35 -13.55
N SER A 139 -7.02 -15.14 -13.14
CA SER A 139 -6.98 -14.71 -11.75
C SER A 139 -8.28 -14.01 -11.32
N PHE A 140 -9.04 -13.45 -12.26
CA PHE A 140 -10.18 -12.57 -11.98
C PHE A 140 -11.28 -13.27 -11.19
N GLU A 141 -11.82 -14.37 -11.72
CA GLU A 141 -12.97 -15.05 -11.13
C GLU A 141 -12.67 -15.55 -9.71
N LYS A 142 -11.48 -16.11 -9.51
CA LYS A 142 -11.07 -16.61 -8.21
C LYS A 142 -10.89 -15.48 -7.18
N ILE A 143 -10.25 -14.39 -7.57
CA ILE A 143 -10.05 -13.23 -6.70
C ILE A 143 -11.39 -12.60 -6.32
N THR A 144 -12.29 -12.41 -7.28
CA THR A 144 -13.59 -11.79 -7.03
C THR A 144 -14.50 -12.67 -6.17
N SER A 145 -14.48 -13.98 -6.35
CA SER A 145 -15.17 -14.94 -5.47
C SER A 145 -14.62 -14.87 -4.03
N ASN A 146 -13.30 -14.73 -3.86
CA ASN A 146 -12.68 -14.58 -2.54
C ASN A 146 -13.05 -13.26 -1.87
N ILE A 147 -13.17 -12.18 -2.63
CA ILE A 147 -13.67 -10.89 -2.12
C ILE A 147 -15.11 -11.04 -1.60
N ASP A 148 -15.99 -11.73 -2.35
CA ASP A 148 -17.35 -12.02 -1.88
C ASP A 148 -17.35 -12.75 -0.54
N HIS A 149 -16.51 -13.78 -0.38
CA HIS A 149 -16.39 -14.52 0.88
C HIS A 149 -15.94 -13.62 2.03
N LEU A 150 -14.91 -12.79 1.81
CA LEU A 150 -14.42 -11.88 2.83
C LEU A 150 -15.48 -10.86 3.27
N LEU A 151 -16.18 -10.25 2.31
CA LEU A 151 -17.25 -9.28 2.58
C LEU A 151 -18.40 -9.91 3.37
N LYS A 152 -18.88 -11.09 2.93
CA LYS A 152 -19.92 -11.85 3.63
C LYS A 152 -19.53 -12.29 5.04
N LEU A 153 -18.24 -12.57 5.25
CA LEU A 153 -17.70 -12.89 6.57
C LEU A 153 -17.47 -11.65 7.44
N GLY A 154 -17.73 -10.44 6.95
CA GLY A 154 -17.60 -9.18 7.70
C GLY A 154 -16.19 -8.61 7.79
N PHE A 155 -15.23 -9.09 6.98
CA PHE A 155 -13.90 -8.49 6.91
C PHE A 155 -13.93 -7.17 6.17
N TYR A 156 -13.13 -6.20 6.66
CA TYR A 156 -12.93 -4.95 5.93
C TYR A 156 -12.04 -5.19 4.72
N VAL A 157 -12.57 -4.90 3.53
CA VAL A 157 -11.90 -5.12 2.25
C VAL A 157 -11.76 -3.80 1.50
N VAL A 158 -10.52 -3.46 1.18
CA VAL A 158 -10.18 -2.28 0.37
C VAL A 158 -9.66 -2.73 -0.99
N ILE A 159 -10.34 -2.37 -2.05
CA ILE A 159 -9.86 -2.65 -3.41
C ILE A 159 -8.95 -1.52 -3.89
N ARG A 160 -7.70 -1.84 -4.16
CA ARG A 160 -6.77 -0.96 -4.84
C ARG A 160 -6.90 -1.11 -6.35
N ILE A 161 -7.17 -0.02 -7.07
CA ILE A 161 -7.29 -0.01 -8.52
C ILE A 161 -6.09 0.76 -9.08
N ASN A 162 -5.09 0.05 -9.66
CA ASN A 162 -3.93 0.71 -10.26
C ASN A 162 -4.27 1.20 -11.67
N LEU A 163 -4.26 2.52 -11.83
CA LEU A 163 -4.69 3.18 -13.04
C LEU A 163 -3.52 3.76 -13.84
N ASP A 164 -3.57 3.51 -15.13
CA ASP A 164 -2.91 4.23 -16.21
C ASP A 164 -3.98 4.76 -17.17
N TYR A 165 -3.61 5.35 -18.32
CA TYR A 165 -4.59 5.85 -19.27
C TYR A 165 -5.47 4.76 -19.86
N TYR A 166 -4.94 3.54 -20.06
CA TYR A 166 -5.72 2.43 -20.61
C TYR A 166 -6.79 1.94 -19.63
N THR A 167 -6.40 1.63 -18.40
CA THR A 167 -7.35 1.15 -17.39
C THR A 167 -8.34 2.24 -16.98
N LEU A 168 -7.91 3.51 -16.95
CA LEU A 168 -8.81 4.63 -16.68
C LEU A 168 -9.89 4.78 -17.77
N SER A 169 -9.57 4.56 -19.05
CA SER A 169 -10.55 4.63 -20.13
C SER A 169 -11.63 3.55 -20.08
N ARG A 170 -11.38 2.48 -19.29
CA ARG A 170 -12.27 1.33 -19.14
C ARG A 170 -12.78 1.14 -17.69
N ILE A 171 -12.56 2.14 -16.84
CA ILE A 171 -12.89 2.05 -15.42
C ILE A 171 -14.37 1.82 -15.14
N ASP A 172 -15.25 2.33 -15.99
CA ASP A 172 -16.71 2.20 -15.84
C ASP A 172 -17.16 0.74 -15.79
N GLN A 173 -16.50 -0.13 -16.55
CA GLN A 173 -16.79 -1.56 -16.54
C GLN A 173 -16.53 -2.18 -15.16
N LEU A 174 -15.43 -1.78 -14.50
CA LEU A 174 -15.12 -2.25 -13.15
C LEU A 174 -16.07 -1.65 -12.10
N LEU A 175 -16.40 -0.36 -12.22
CA LEU A 175 -17.35 0.30 -11.32
C LEU A 175 -18.75 -0.32 -11.40
N LEU A 176 -19.20 -0.62 -12.63
CA LEU A 176 -20.46 -1.33 -12.87
C LEU A 176 -20.41 -2.73 -12.23
N PHE A 177 -19.32 -3.48 -12.44
CA PHE A 177 -19.12 -4.79 -11.83
C PHE A 177 -19.23 -4.74 -10.30
N PHE A 178 -18.67 -3.74 -9.63
CA PHE A 178 -18.80 -3.59 -8.16
C PHE A 178 -20.26 -3.40 -7.74
N LYS A 179 -21.05 -2.64 -8.51
CA LYS A 179 -22.50 -2.43 -8.26
C LYS A 179 -23.29 -3.72 -8.48
N GLU A 180 -23.07 -4.41 -9.60
CA GLU A 180 -23.75 -5.66 -9.95
C GLU A 180 -23.45 -6.80 -8.97
N ARG A 181 -22.21 -6.87 -8.45
CA ARG A 181 -21.83 -7.81 -7.37
C ARG A 181 -22.39 -7.41 -6.01
N GLY A 182 -22.97 -6.21 -5.89
CA GLY A 182 -23.50 -5.68 -4.65
C GLY A 182 -22.45 -5.29 -3.62
N TRP A 183 -21.17 -5.14 -4.02
CA TRP A 183 -20.08 -4.79 -3.09
C TRP A 183 -20.28 -3.41 -2.47
N CYS A 184 -20.81 -2.45 -3.20
CA CYS A 184 -21.09 -1.12 -2.70
C CYS A 184 -22.13 -1.10 -1.56
N ASN A 185 -22.91 -2.17 -1.37
CA ASN A 185 -23.90 -2.27 -0.28
C ASN A 185 -23.29 -2.72 1.06
N TYR A 186 -22.06 -3.27 1.05
CA TYR A 186 -21.39 -3.71 2.28
C TYR A 186 -20.71 -2.54 3.00
N GLU A 187 -20.97 -2.33 4.29
CA GLU A 187 -20.32 -1.30 5.11
C GLU A 187 -18.79 -1.50 5.22
N ASN A 188 -18.34 -2.73 5.11
CA ASN A 188 -16.96 -3.15 5.19
C ASN A 188 -16.24 -3.20 3.82
N PHE A 189 -16.81 -2.57 2.79
CA PHE A 189 -16.21 -2.42 1.46
C PHE A 189 -15.75 -1.00 1.21
N GLU A 190 -14.55 -0.86 0.63
CA GLU A 190 -14.04 0.39 0.07
C GLU A 190 -13.19 0.10 -1.16
N ALA A 191 -13.11 1.04 -2.10
CA ALA A 191 -12.15 0.97 -3.20
C ALA A 191 -11.49 2.34 -3.42
N TYR A 192 -10.31 2.35 -4.07
CA TYR A 192 -9.69 3.62 -4.40
C TYR A 192 -8.87 3.58 -5.69
N TYR A 193 -8.89 4.70 -6.38
CA TYR A 193 -8.03 5.00 -7.52
C TYR A 193 -6.61 5.22 -7.03
N ALA A 194 -5.67 4.43 -7.54
CA ALA A 194 -4.25 4.57 -7.29
C ALA A 194 -3.48 4.72 -8.59
N LEU A 195 -2.36 5.44 -8.56
CA LEU A 195 -1.47 5.48 -9.72
C LEU A 195 -0.76 4.14 -9.91
N LEU A 196 -0.70 3.69 -11.16
CA LEU A 196 0.36 2.78 -11.56
C LEU A 196 1.69 3.55 -11.53
N ARG A 197 2.60 3.11 -10.68
CA ARG A 197 3.84 3.83 -10.39
C ARG A 197 4.73 3.98 -11.62
N LYS A 198 5.36 5.16 -11.77
CA LYS A 198 6.22 5.49 -12.93
C LYS A 198 7.51 4.69 -12.99
N ASP A 199 8.00 4.31 -11.83
CA ASP A 199 9.28 3.67 -11.58
C ASP A 199 9.25 2.14 -11.78
N VAL A 200 8.09 1.57 -12.03
CA VAL A 200 7.95 0.15 -12.33
C VAL A 200 8.18 -0.09 -13.82
N VAL A 201 9.15 -0.91 -14.16
CA VAL A 201 9.36 -1.35 -15.54
C VAL A 201 8.28 -2.35 -15.91
N VAL A 202 7.50 -2.04 -16.95
CA VAL A 202 6.51 -2.97 -17.49
C VAL A 202 7.17 -3.78 -18.59
N LYS A 203 7.30 -5.09 -18.40
CA LYS A 203 8.07 -5.99 -19.27
C LYS A 203 7.36 -6.41 -20.57
N ASP A 204 6.05 -6.15 -20.68
CA ASP A 204 5.31 -6.64 -21.85
C ASP A 204 5.31 -5.61 -22.98
N GLU A 205 6.02 -5.91 -24.07
CA GLU A 205 6.05 -5.09 -25.28
C GLU A 205 4.69 -5.05 -26.00
N THR A 206 3.81 -6.03 -25.78
CA THR A 206 2.45 -6.04 -26.34
C THR A 206 1.60 -4.94 -25.70
N TYR A 207 1.96 -4.49 -24.49
CA TYR A 207 1.35 -3.35 -23.81
C TYR A 207 1.90 -2.00 -24.29
N LYS A 208 1.83 -1.75 -25.59
CA LYS A 208 2.21 -0.44 -26.18
C LYS A 208 1.49 0.77 -25.55
N VAL A 209 0.37 0.52 -24.86
CA VAL A 209 -0.47 1.52 -24.21
C VAL A 209 0.06 1.95 -22.83
N VAL A 210 0.82 1.13 -22.13
CA VAL A 210 1.37 1.44 -20.80
C VAL A 210 2.47 2.52 -20.84
N LYS A 211 2.94 2.91 -22.02
CA LYS A 211 3.93 4.00 -22.16
C LYS A 211 3.41 5.36 -21.66
N LYS A 212 2.11 5.56 -21.57
CA LYS A 212 1.51 6.82 -21.12
C LYS A 212 0.92 6.66 -19.72
N ARG A 213 1.66 7.07 -18.70
CA ARG A 213 1.27 6.97 -17.28
C ARG A 213 0.63 8.27 -16.83
N LEU A 214 -0.41 8.14 -16.02
CA LEU A 214 -1.07 9.27 -15.38
C LEU A 214 -0.12 9.96 -14.38
N SER A 215 -0.20 11.27 -14.29
CA SER A 215 0.30 12.03 -13.16
C SER A 215 -0.74 12.01 -12.02
N GLN A 216 -0.31 12.33 -10.81
CA GLN A 216 -1.23 12.45 -9.67
C GLN A 216 -2.33 13.50 -9.91
N VAL A 217 -2.00 14.58 -10.63
CA VAL A 217 -2.97 15.62 -10.99
C VAL A 217 -4.01 15.11 -11.98
N GLU A 218 -3.61 14.31 -12.97
CA GLU A 218 -4.53 13.73 -13.95
C GLU A 218 -5.44 12.68 -13.31
N LEU A 219 -4.90 11.83 -12.43
CA LEU A 219 -5.69 10.89 -11.65
C LEU A 219 -6.75 11.61 -10.82
N PHE A 220 -6.35 12.66 -10.10
CA PHE A 220 -7.23 13.48 -9.29
C PHE A 220 -8.36 14.11 -10.13
N LYS A 221 -8.00 14.74 -11.26
CA LYS A 221 -8.99 15.34 -12.17
C LYS A 221 -9.97 14.32 -12.74
N ALA A 222 -9.50 13.13 -13.11
CA ALA A 222 -10.35 12.05 -13.59
C ALA A 222 -11.32 11.58 -12.49
N TYR A 223 -10.83 11.37 -11.28
CA TYR A 223 -11.66 10.97 -10.14
C TYR A 223 -12.78 12.00 -9.87
N TYR A 224 -12.45 13.28 -9.78
CA TYR A 224 -13.46 14.32 -9.49
C TYR A 224 -14.46 14.51 -10.62
N ARG A 225 -14.03 14.43 -11.87
CA ARG A 225 -14.95 14.41 -13.00
C ARG A 225 -15.94 13.26 -12.91
N HIS A 226 -15.47 12.03 -12.62
CA HIS A 226 -16.34 10.87 -12.45
C HIS A 226 -17.30 11.03 -11.27
N LYS A 227 -16.86 11.70 -10.20
CA LYS A 227 -17.69 12.02 -9.04
C LYS A 227 -18.79 13.02 -9.40
N GLU A 228 -18.46 14.11 -10.07
CA GLU A 228 -19.43 15.14 -10.55
C GLU A 228 -20.44 14.56 -11.55
N GLU A 229 -20.02 13.64 -12.39
CA GLU A 229 -20.88 12.91 -13.34
C GLU A 229 -21.76 11.83 -12.65
N GLY A 230 -21.69 11.67 -11.32
CA GLY A 230 -22.48 10.68 -10.57
C GLY A 230 -22.10 9.21 -10.84
N ARG A 231 -20.91 8.97 -11.41
CA ARG A 231 -20.43 7.63 -11.77
C ARG A 231 -19.84 6.85 -10.61
N LEU A 232 -19.44 7.55 -9.55
CA LEU A 232 -18.78 6.96 -8.38
C LEU A 232 -19.74 6.73 -7.23
N ASP A 233 -19.70 5.55 -6.65
CA ASP A 233 -20.23 5.31 -5.31
C ASP A 233 -19.40 6.05 -4.26
N GLN A 234 -20.03 6.42 -3.14
CA GLN A 234 -19.36 7.14 -2.04
C GLN A 234 -18.21 6.37 -1.39
N LYS A 235 -18.16 5.05 -1.56
CA LYS A 235 -17.11 4.15 -1.06
C LYS A 235 -15.88 4.11 -1.98
N ILE A 236 -15.97 4.73 -3.17
CA ILE A 236 -14.83 4.85 -4.07
C ILE A 236 -14.07 6.13 -3.75
N LYS A 237 -12.79 6.01 -3.41
CA LYS A 237 -11.90 7.11 -3.01
C LYS A 237 -10.81 7.36 -4.06
N CYS A 238 -9.98 8.35 -3.83
CA CYS A 238 -8.79 8.62 -4.64
C CYS A 238 -7.56 8.69 -3.75
N GLN A 239 -6.46 8.11 -4.21
CA GLN A 239 -5.17 8.26 -3.54
C GLN A 239 -4.70 9.70 -3.64
N ASP A 240 -4.70 10.43 -2.55
CA ASP A 240 -4.39 11.87 -2.48
C ASP A 240 -3.33 12.21 -1.42
N TYR A 241 -2.74 11.18 -0.82
CA TYR A 241 -1.76 11.30 0.26
C TYR A 241 -2.28 12.12 1.47
N GLY A 242 -3.61 12.11 1.69
CA GLY A 242 -4.26 12.81 2.79
C GLY A 242 -4.44 14.31 2.59
N THR A 243 -4.21 14.82 1.38
CA THR A 243 -4.33 16.24 1.05
C THR A 243 -5.78 16.73 1.12
N TYR A 244 -6.73 15.94 0.61
CA TYR A 244 -8.15 16.26 0.69
C TYR A 244 -8.61 16.40 2.14
N ARG A 245 -8.29 15.42 2.99
CA ARG A 245 -8.64 15.45 4.41
C ARG A 245 -8.04 16.66 5.13
N PHE A 246 -6.79 17.00 4.81
CA PHE A 246 -6.12 18.18 5.39
C PHE A 246 -6.83 19.46 4.97
N LEU A 247 -7.12 19.67 3.69
CA LEU A 247 -7.83 20.85 3.19
C LEU A 247 -9.23 20.97 3.78
N LYS A 248 -9.99 19.87 3.82
CA LYS A 248 -11.32 19.85 4.44
C LYS A 248 -11.24 20.25 5.91
N SER A 249 -10.22 19.78 6.64
CA SER A 249 -10.05 20.14 8.06
C SER A 249 -9.82 21.63 8.29
N LEU A 250 -9.11 22.30 7.39
CA LEU A 250 -8.91 23.75 7.45
C LEU A 250 -10.22 24.52 7.26
N ILE A 251 -11.09 24.07 6.34
CA ILE A 251 -12.37 24.74 6.06
C ILE A 251 -13.38 24.48 7.20
N THR A 252 -13.39 23.28 7.76
CA THR A 252 -14.30 22.89 8.83
C THR A 252 -13.83 23.27 10.25
N GLY A 253 -12.67 23.90 10.39
CA GLY A 253 -12.09 24.30 11.67
C GLY A 253 -11.47 23.17 12.51
N HIS A 254 -11.39 21.95 11.98
CA HIS A 254 -10.75 20.81 12.64
C HIS A 254 -9.30 20.70 12.22
N ILE A 255 -8.40 21.37 12.93
CA ILE A 255 -6.98 21.41 12.55
C ILE A 255 -6.34 20.03 12.73
N LEU A 256 -5.92 19.43 11.63
CA LEU A 256 -5.10 18.22 11.64
C LEU A 256 -3.62 18.59 11.86
N PRO A 257 -2.84 17.71 12.50
CA PRO A 257 -1.40 17.93 12.65
C PRO A 257 -0.70 18.01 11.29
N TYR A 258 0.27 18.90 11.18
CA TYR A 258 1.13 19.00 10.02
C TYR A 258 1.97 17.74 9.82
N LYS A 259 2.37 17.48 8.58
CA LYS A 259 3.21 16.35 8.22
C LYS A 259 4.68 16.70 8.40
N GLY A 260 5.35 16.00 9.31
CA GLY A 260 6.81 16.03 9.42
C GLY A 260 7.53 15.02 8.51
N SER A 261 6.75 14.17 7.79
CA SER A 261 7.27 13.13 6.90
C SER A 261 6.17 12.69 5.92
N PHE A 262 6.57 12.08 4.80
CA PHE A 262 5.63 11.64 3.78
C PHE A 262 4.94 10.32 4.15
N CYS A 263 5.67 9.34 4.65
CA CYS A 263 5.14 8.01 4.94
C CYS A 263 5.84 7.31 6.11
N GLY A 264 5.39 6.09 6.44
CA GLY A 264 5.91 5.28 7.53
C GLY A 264 7.39 4.92 7.42
N SER A 265 7.97 4.88 6.21
CA SER A 265 9.40 4.61 6.02
C SER A 265 10.31 5.64 6.70
N GLN A 266 9.81 6.85 6.92
CA GLN A 266 10.52 7.95 7.58
C GLN A 266 10.15 8.09 9.07
N THR A 267 9.22 7.29 9.59
CA THR A 267 8.69 7.49 10.94
C THR A 267 8.74 6.27 11.85
N GLY A 268 8.93 5.07 11.33
CA GLY A 268 8.98 3.91 12.18
C GLY A 268 8.59 2.58 11.57
N ASN A 269 8.58 2.44 10.26
CA ASN A 269 8.42 1.13 9.67
C ASN A 269 9.62 0.25 10.00
N ILE A 270 9.35 -0.92 10.52
CA ILE A 270 10.28 -2.03 10.69
C ILE A 270 9.68 -3.23 9.94
N ILE A 271 10.35 -3.64 8.90
CA ILE A 271 9.96 -4.74 8.02
C ILE A 271 10.93 -5.88 8.27
N PHE A 272 10.41 -7.00 8.77
CA PHE A 272 11.13 -8.24 8.99
C PHE A 272 11.08 -9.08 7.73
N ASP A 273 12.23 -9.36 7.14
CA ASP A 273 12.31 -10.16 5.93
C ASP A 273 12.70 -11.63 6.22
N PRO A 274 12.49 -12.57 5.30
CA PRO A 274 12.79 -13.98 5.52
C PRO A 274 14.28 -14.31 5.53
N LEU A 275 15.17 -13.35 5.26
CA LEU A 275 16.63 -13.52 5.27
C LEU A 275 17.27 -13.04 6.58
N GLY A 276 16.48 -12.44 7.49
CA GLY A 276 16.96 -11.90 8.75
C GLY A 276 17.37 -10.43 8.69
N ASP A 277 17.09 -9.76 7.58
CA ASP A 277 17.35 -8.34 7.41
C ASP A 277 16.15 -7.48 7.84
N LEU A 278 16.43 -6.22 8.19
CA LEU A 278 15.45 -5.20 8.54
C LEU A 278 15.40 -4.10 7.45
N TYR A 279 14.20 -3.67 7.10
CA TYR A 279 13.99 -2.59 6.13
C TYR A 279 13.00 -1.55 6.66
N SER A 280 13.08 -0.32 6.14
CA SER A 280 12.10 0.75 6.42
C SER A 280 11.11 0.99 5.29
N CYS A 281 11.38 0.51 4.09
CA CYS A 281 10.52 0.70 2.92
C CYS A 281 10.33 -0.62 2.16
N TRP A 282 9.08 -0.86 1.73
CA TRP A 282 8.69 -2.04 0.96
C TRP A 282 9.46 -2.21 -0.36
N ASP A 283 9.72 -1.09 -1.04
CA ASP A 283 10.28 -1.06 -2.38
C ASP A 283 11.75 -1.45 -2.45
N VAL A 284 12.39 -1.61 -1.30
CA VAL A 284 13.81 -1.98 -1.20
C VAL A 284 14.02 -3.27 -0.39
N VAL A 285 12.94 -3.93 0.00
CA VAL A 285 13.03 -5.24 0.66
C VAL A 285 13.71 -6.23 -0.27
N GLY A 286 14.65 -7.01 0.27
CA GLY A 286 15.47 -7.93 -0.52
C GLY A 286 16.67 -7.29 -1.23
N MET A 287 16.93 -6.01 -1.00
CA MET A 287 18.11 -5.29 -1.50
C MET A 287 19.03 -4.96 -0.31
N PRO A 288 20.09 -5.76 -0.04
CA PRO A 288 20.89 -5.63 1.18
C PRO A 288 21.55 -4.27 1.38
N GLU A 289 21.84 -3.56 0.30
CA GLU A 289 22.39 -2.19 0.35
C GLU A 289 21.48 -1.17 1.04
N TYR A 290 20.16 -1.43 1.08
CA TYR A 290 19.16 -0.60 1.74
C TYR A 290 18.65 -1.17 3.07
N SER A 291 19.18 -2.32 3.50
CA SER A 291 18.90 -2.86 4.83
C SER A 291 19.33 -1.86 5.90
N ILE A 292 18.47 -1.67 6.91
CA ILE A 292 18.75 -0.83 8.09
C ILE A 292 19.38 -1.62 9.24
N GLY A 293 19.64 -2.91 9.02
CA GLY A 293 20.22 -3.81 10.01
C GLY A 293 19.73 -5.24 9.85
N LYS A 294 20.04 -6.06 10.84
CA LYS A 294 19.63 -7.45 10.91
C LYS A 294 18.88 -7.72 12.20
N TYR A 295 17.95 -8.66 12.19
CA TYR A 295 17.33 -9.17 13.41
C TYR A 295 17.71 -10.63 13.70
N MET A 296 18.38 -11.27 12.74
CA MET A 296 18.91 -12.63 12.87
C MET A 296 20.38 -12.67 12.42
N PRO A 297 21.24 -13.45 13.12
CA PRO A 297 20.95 -14.21 14.36
C PRO A 297 20.80 -13.30 15.60
N THR A 298 21.35 -12.10 15.57
CA THR A 298 21.29 -11.07 16.62
C THR A 298 20.73 -9.79 16.06
N LEU A 299 20.08 -8.97 16.93
CA LEU A 299 19.59 -7.65 16.53
C LEU A 299 20.78 -6.68 16.42
N GLU A 300 21.02 -6.22 15.19
CA GLU A 300 22.04 -5.24 14.89
C GLU A 300 21.45 -4.17 13.96
N PHE A 301 21.48 -2.92 14.40
CA PHE A 301 21.10 -1.80 13.54
C PHE A 301 22.33 -1.16 12.91
N ASP A 302 22.27 -0.93 11.59
CA ASP A 302 23.16 0.01 10.93
C ASP A 302 22.68 1.43 11.27
N GLU A 303 23.26 2.01 12.32
CA GLU A 303 22.82 3.33 12.82
C GLU A 303 22.88 4.43 11.76
N ILE A 304 23.84 4.38 10.83
CA ILE A 304 23.99 5.39 9.78
C ILE A 304 22.83 5.27 8.80
N LYS A 305 22.54 4.04 8.33
CA LYS A 305 21.43 3.78 7.41
C LYS A 305 20.08 4.03 8.09
N PHE A 306 19.93 3.56 9.33
CA PHE A 306 18.72 3.79 10.12
C PHE A 306 18.43 5.28 10.30
N LYS A 307 19.43 6.08 10.64
CA LYS A 307 19.29 7.52 10.77
C LYS A 307 18.91 8.18 9.45
N LYS A 308 19.49 7.75 8.31
CA LYS A 308 19.12 8.28 6.99
C LYS A 308 17.64 8.07 6.65
N TRP A 309 17.05 6.92 7.03
CA TRP A 309 15.63 6.67 6.84
C TRP A 309 14.77 7.41 7.86
N PHE A 310 15.10 7.26 9.13
CA PHE A 310 14.25 7.65 10.26
C PHE A 310 14.27 9.17 10.56
N TYR A 311 15.39 9.80 10.27
CA TYR A 311 15.62 11.22 10.53
C TYR A 311 15.86 12.03 9.27
N SER A 312 15.33 11.58 8.11
CA SER A 312 15.36 12.40 6.91
C SER A 312 14.69 13.76 7.24
N ASP A 313 15.53 14.74 7.55
CA ASP A 313 15.06 16.07 7.94
C ASP A 313 14.67 16.85 6.70
N LEU A 314 13.41 17.30 6.67
CA LEU A 314 12.92 18.16 5.60
C LEU A 314 13.72 19.47 5.47
N ASN A 315 14.37 19.91 6.57
CA ASN A 315 15.20 21.09 6.58
C ASN A 315 16.54 20.88 5.87
N GLU A 316 17.05 19.64 5.82
CA GLU A 316 18.29 19.31 5.10
C GLU A 316 18.08 19.26 3.57
N SER A 317 16.84 19.16 3.12
CA SER A 317 16.52 19.20 1.70
C SER A 317 16.40 20.62 1.19
N PHE A 318 17.35 21.06 0.37
CA PHE A 318 17.34 22.41 -0.25
C PHE A 318 16.00 22.78 -0.89
N LYS A 319 15.32 21.83 -1.53
CA LYS A 319 14.02 22.05 -2.15
C LYS A 319 12.88 22.16 -1.14
N CYS A 320 12.97 21.50 0.00
CA CYS A 320 11.89 21.41 0.98
C CYS A 320 12.00 22.47 2.07
N SER A 321 13.21 22.88 2.47
CA SER A 321 13.47 23.84 3.56
C SER A 321 12.74 25.17 3.38
N ASN A 322 12.62 25.66 2.14
CA ASN A 322 11.92 26.91 1.79
C ASN A 322 10.57 26.70 1.10
N CYS A 323 10.03 25.48 1.12
CA CYS A 323 8.81 25.17 0.40
C CYS A 323 7.56 25.41 1.27
N LYS A 324 6.68 26.31 0.86
CA LYS A 324 5.42 26.61 1.57
C LYS A 324 4.46 25.42 1.71
N TYR A 325 4.65 24.36 0.94
CA TYR A 325 3.82 23.14 1.00
C TYR A 325 4.45 22.01 1.82
N VAL A 326 5.66 22.20 2.37
CA VAL A 326 6.43 21.10 2.98
C VAL A 326 5.67 20.39 4.10
N LEU A 327 4.99 21.13 4.95
CA LEU A 327 4.24 20.60 6.09
C LEU A 327 2.90 19.94 5.72
N THR A 328 2.48 20.06 4.48
CA THR A 328 1.31 19.34 3.93
C THR A 328 1.73 18.18 3.03
N CYS A 329 2.88 18.31 2.38
CA CYS A 329 3.48 17.29 1.51
C CYS A 329 4.26 16.23 2.30
N GLY A 330 5.06 16.64 3.30
CA GLY A 330 5.97 15.77 4.04
C GLY A 330 7.23 15.36 3.24
N GLY A 331 7.61 16.12 2.19
CA GLY A 331 8.84 15.88 1.41
C GLY A 331 8.69 14.89 0.24
N GLY A 332 7.59 14.16 0.13
CA GLY A 332 7.37 13.18 -0.93
C GLY A 332 8.03 11.82 -0.70
N CYS A 333 7.90 10.93 -1.67
CA CYS A 333 8.37 9.57 -1.58
C CYS A 333 9.90 9.48 -1.65
N VAL A 334 10.53 8.93 -0.62
CA VAL A 334 12.00 8.78 -0.53
C VAL A 334 12.57 7.84 -1.60
N ILE A 335 11.82 6.80 -1.98
CA ILE A 335 12.24 5.88 -3.07
C ILE A 335 12.17 6.56 -4.43
N ALA A 336 11.15 7.39 -4.66
CA ALA A 336 11.11 8.18 -5.87
C ALA A 336 12.29 9.17 -5.93
N SER A 337 12.69 9.76 -4.79
CA SER A 337 13.87 10.59 -4.70
C SER A 337 15.16 9.81 -4.99
N LEU A 338 15.29 8.62 -4.37
CA LEU A 338 16.44 7.75 -4.61
C LEU A 338 16.61 7.40 -6.10
N ARG A 339 15.51 7.07 -6.79
CA ARG A 339 15.52 6.71 -8.21
C ARG A 339 15.75 7.90 -9.14
N ASP A 340 15.17 9.07 -8.82
CA ASP A 340 15.26 10.26 -9.68
C ASP A 340 16.58 11.04 -9.48
N ILE A 341 17.15 10.99 -8.26
CA ILE A 341 18.26 11.88 -7.85
C ILE A 341 19.43 11.07 -7.25
N GLY A 342 19.24 9.78 -6.97
CA GLY A 342 20.27 8.92 -6.38
C GLY A 342 20.41 9.06 -4.86
N ALA A 343 19.52 9.78 -4.17
CA ALA A 343 19.57 9.98 -2.73
C ALA A 343 18.20 10.02 -2.06
N ILE A 344 18.12 9.45 -0.85
CA ILE A 344 16.87 9.40 -0.06
C ILE A 344 16.58 10.71 0.69
N GLN A 345 17.58 11.58 0.87
CA GLN A 345 17.49 12.82 1.65
C GLN A 345 16.91 14.01 0.86
N PHE A 346 16.78 13.91 -0.45
CA PHE A 346 16.22 14.96 -1.28
C PHE A 346 14.72 14.71 -1.51
N GLY A 347 13.90 15.70 -1.20
CA GLY A 347 12.46 15.61 -1.40
C GLY A 347 12.07 15.35 -2.87
N ASN A 348 11.11 14.46 -3.10
CA ASN A 348 10.49 14.25 -4.41
C ASN A 348 9.15 14.98 -4.50
N CYS A 349 9.12 16.12 -5.17
CA CYS A 349 7.96 17.00 -5.21
C CYS A 349 6.77 16.39 -5.98
N ASN A 350 7.02 15.60 -7.02
CA ASN A 350 6.02 14.96 -7.88
C ASN A 350 4.83 15.89 -8.24
N ASN A 351 5.10 17.17 -8.53
CA ASN A 351 4.10 18.21 -8.81
C ASN A 351 3.07 18.45 -7.68
N TYR A 352 3.41 18.19 -6.44
CA TYR A 352 2.53 18.38 -5.29
C TYR A 352 1.88 19.78 -5.23
N PRO A 353 2.58 20.91 -5.49
CA PRO A 353 1.95 22.24 -5.54
C PRO A 353 0.77 22.31 -6.51
N LYS A 354 0.92 21.70 -7.69
CA LYS A 354 -0.15 21.67 -8.69
C LYS A 354 -1.33 20.80 -8.24
N LEU A 355 -1.04 19.66 -7.60
CA LEU A 355 -2.07 18.81 -6.99
C LEU A 355 -2.84 19.59 -5.92
N PHE A 356 -2.12 20.18 -4.96
CA PHE A 356 -2.68 20.95 -3.86
C PHE A 356 -3.61 22.07 -4.35
N ASN A 357 -3.13 22.90 -5.30
CA ASN A 357 -3.92 24.02 -5.85
C ASN A 357 -5.19 23.55 -6.59
N ASN A 358 -5.14 22.41 -7.28
CA ASN A 358 -6.35 21.85 -7.91
C ASN A 358 -7.34 21.32 -6.85
N MET A 359 -6.82 20.76 -5.75
CA MET A 359 -7.68 20.23 -4.67
C MET A 359 -8.33 21.32 -3.84
N VAL A 360 -7.65 22.46 -3.60
CA VAL A 360 -8.21 23.58 -2.84
C VAL A 360 -9.56 23.99 -3.41
N LYS A 361 -9.63 24.22 -4.71
CA LYS A 361 -10.88 24.65 -5.36
C LYS A 361 -11.99 23.62 -5.15
N VAL A 362 -11.72 22.35 -5.42
CA VAL A 362 -12.72 21.28 -5.30
C VAL A 362 -13.24 21.14 -3.88
N VAL A 363 -12.32 21.11 -2.89
CA VAL A 363 -12.71 20.95 -1.48
C VAL A 363 -13.51 22.16 -0.99
N TYR A 364 -13.14 23.37 -1.43
CA TYR A 364 -13.88 24.58 -1.12
C TYR A 364 -15.29 24.53 -1.69
N ASP A 365 -15.43 24.23 -3.00
CA ASP A 365 -16.73 24.17 -3.67
C ASP A 365 -17.65 23.12 -3.02
N GLU A 366 -17.11 21.93 -2.65
CA GLU A 366 -17.88 20.90 -1.93
C GLU A 366 -18.35 21.37 -0.54
N CYS A 367 -17.49 22.06 0.22
CA CYS A 367 -17.86 22.54 1.54
C CYS A 367 -18.91 23.64 1.48
N VAL A 368 -18.80 24.57 0.51
CA VAL A 368 -19.76 25.66 0.32
C VAL A 368 -21.12 25.13 -0.15
N LYS A 369 -21.14 24.21 -1.13
CA LYS A 369 -22.38 23.58 -1.59
C LYS A 369 -23.12 22.89 -0.44
N ASN A 370 -22.40 22.07 0.34
CA ASN A 370 -22.98 21.37 1.50
C ASN A 370 -23.50 22.34 2.58
N SER A 371 -22.91 23.53 2.72
CA SER A 371 -23.38 24.55 3.67
C SER A 371 -24.66 25.25 3.19
N ILE A 372 -24.82 25.39 1.87
CA ILE A 372 -26.02 25.99 1.27
C ILE A 372 -27.20 25.01 1.27
N GLU A 373 -26.93 23.69 1.05
CA GLU A 373 -27.97 22.66 1.02
C GLU A 373 -28.47 22.26 2.42
N ASN A 374 -27.72 22.56 3.48
CA ASN A 374 -28.05 22.22 4.88
C ASN A 374 -28.43 23.45 5.75
N GLY A 375 -28.47 24.65 5.19
CA GLY A 375 -28.95 25.90 5.84
C GLY A 375 -30.26 26.38 5.25
#